data_52f85af6f80b780227ec3757fe5a2caf
#
_entry.id   52f85af6f80b780227ec3757fe5a2caf
#
_cell.length_a   1.000
_cell.length_b   1.000
_cell.length_c   1.000
_cell.angle_alpha   90.00
_cell.angle_beta   90.00
_cell.angle_gamma   90.00
#
_symmetry.space_group_name_H-M   'P 1'
#
loop_
_entity.id
_entity.type
_entity.pdbx_description
1 polymer ?
#
loop_
_entity_poly.entity_id
_entity_poly.type
_entity_poly.pdbx_seq_one_letter_code
_entity_poly.pdbx_strand_id
1 'polypeptide(L)'
;MQNKNIYIASDHAGFDLKTKLLKNFPKINDLGTKTDESVDYPDFAHKLTKEVLKNKKNVGILICGTGVGMSIAANRKKGIRAGLANNSKIARLIRKHNDANVLVLP
;
A
#
# COMPACT_ATOMS: atom_id res chain seq x y z
N MET A 1 -2.34 -24.70 3.66
CA MET A 1 -1.65 -23.54 4.26
C MET A 1 -1.91 -22.31 3.41
N GLN A 2 -2.39 -21.24 4.02
CA GLN A 2 -2.64 -20.01 3.28
C GLN A 2 -1.36 -19.19 3.16
N ASN A 3 -1.04 -18.82 1.94
CA ASN A 3 0.12 -17.99 1.66
C ASN A 3 -0.23 -16.51 1.86
N LYS A 4 0.78 -15.74 2.25
CA LYS A 4 0.70 -14.30 2.30
C LYS A 4 0.51 -13.73 0.90
N ASN A 5 -0.48 -12.86 0.74
CA ASN A 5 -0.66 -12.09 -0.48
C ASN A 5 -0.26 -10.64 -0.24
N ILE A 6 0.50 -10.10 -1.18
CA ILE A 6 0.91 -8.70 -1.15
C ILE A 6 0.19 -7.96 -2.26
N TYR A 7 -0.46 -6.87 -1.91
CA TYR A 7 -1.18 -6.00 -2.85
C TYR A 7 -0.49 -4.65 -2.92
N ILE A 8 -0.55 -4.01 -4.08
CA ILE A 8 -0.02 -2.67 -4.26
C ILE A 8 -1.02 -1.81 -5.02
N ALA A 9 -1.14 -0.57 -4.62
CA ALA A 9 -1.93 0.42 -5.33
C ALA A 9 -1.29 1.80 -5.16
N SER A 10 -1.53 2.66 -6.13
CA SER A 10 -1.02 4.03 -6.11
C SER A 10 -2.00 4.97 -6.76
N ASP A 11 -1.83 6.28 -6.51
CA ASP A 11 -2.41 7.30 -7.37
C ASP A 11 -1.45 7.59 -8.54
N HIS A 12 -1.76 8.62 -9.32
CA HIS A 12 -0.92 9.00 -10.46
C HIS A 12 0.50 9.41 -10.05
N ALA A 13 0.67 10.05 -8.89
CA ALA A 13 1.99 10.47 -8.40
C ALA A 13 2.85 9.27 -8.00
N GLY A 14 2.25 8.18 -7.54
CA GLY A 14 2.96 6.97 -7.16
C GLY A 14 3.13 5.93 -8.25
N PHE A 15 2.61 6.21 -9.45
CA PHE A 15 2.60 5.24 -10.54
C PHE A 15 3.99 4.76 -10.95
N ASP A 16 4.95 5.67 -11.06
CA ASP A 16 6.32 5.30 -11.47
C ASP A 16 7.00 4.39 -10.45
N LEU A 17 6.90 4.73 -9.16
CA LEU A 17 7.48 3.90 -8.11
C LEU A 17 6.80 2.53 -8.06
N LYS A 18 5.48 2.50 -8.20
CA LYS A 18 4.73 1.24 -8.24
C LYS A 18 5.22 0.35 -9.39
N THR A 19 5.41 0.95 -10.56
CA THR A 19 5.90 0.22 -11.74
C THR A 19 7.28 -0.38 -11.48
N LYS A 20 8.18 0.37 -10.86
CA LYS A 20 9.52 -0.12 -10.50
C LYS A 20 9.45 -1.28 -9.49
N LEU A 21 8.60 -1.16 -8.49
CA LEU A 21 8.45 -2.21 -7.49
C LEU A 21 7.89 -3.49 -8.10
N LEU A 22 6.91 -3.38 -8.99
CA LEU A 22 6.33 -4.54 -9.68
C LEU A 22 7.35 -5.22 -10.58
N LYS A 23 8.25 -4.45 -11.20
CA LYS A 23 9.31 -5.00 -12.03
C LYS A 23 10.27 -5.85 -11.22
N ASN A 24 10.59 -5.44 -10.00
CA ASN A 24 11.49 -6.17 -9.10
C ASN A 24 10.78 -7.27 -8.30
N PHE A 25 9.46 -7.13 -8.09
CA PHE A 25 8.66 -8.06 -7.30
C PHE A 25 7.39 -8.42 -8.06
N PRO A 26 7.51 -9.23 -9.14
CA PRO A 26 6.38 -9.46 -10.06
C PRO A 26 5.22 -10.25 -9.46
N LYS A 27 5.41 -10.86 -8.30
CA LYS A 27 4.34 -11.61 -7.62
C LYS A 27 3.40 -10.73 -6.82
N ILE A 28 3.70 -9.43 -6.66
CA ILE A 28 2.79 -8.50 -5.99
C ILE A 28 1.56 -8.26 -6.87
N ASN A 29 0.39 -8.27 -6.25
CA ASN A 29 -0.87 -8.07 -6.96
C ASN A 29 -1.12 -6.58 -7.17
N ASP A 30 -1.17 -6.14 -8.42
CA ASP A 30 -1.36 -4.74 -8.80
C ASP A 30 -2.85 -4.39 -8.85
N LEU A 31 -3.28 -3.50 -7.98
CA LEU A 31 -4.67 -3.02 -7.91
C LEU A 31 -4.87 -1.66 -8.61
N GLY A 32 -3.84 -1.12 -9.25
CA GLY A 32 -3.88 0.16 -9.97
C GLY A 32 -3.18 1.26 -9.19
N THR A 33 -3.12 2.49 -9.68
CA THR A 33 -3.64 2.87 -10.99
C THR A 33 -2.80 2.26 -12.13
N LYS A 34 -3.35 2.26 -13.33
CA LYS A 34 -2.67 1.65 -14.49
C LYS A 34 -2.04 2.70 -15.41
N THR A 35 -2.24 3.98 -15.10
CA THR A 35 -1.72 5.08 -15.92
C THR A 35 -1.21 6.20 -14.99
N ASP A 36 -0.51 7.17 -15.59
CA ASP A 36 -0.07 8.38 -14.89
C ASP A 36 -1.09 9.53 -14.96
N GLU A 37 -2.27 9.25 -15.51
CA GLU A 37 -3.35 10.24 -15.56
C GLU A 37 -3.91 10.47 -14.15
N SER A 38 -4.38 11.71 -13.91
CA SER A 38 -4.88 12.12 -12.61
C SER A 38 -6.03 11.22 -12.12
N VAL A 39 -5.89 10.71 -10.89
CA VAL A 39 -6.90 9.88 -10.23
C VAL A 39 -7.01 10.31 -8.77
N ASP A 40 -8.09 9.91 -8.11
CA ASP A 40 -8.32 10.22 -6.71
C ASP A 40 -7.71 9.13 -5.82
N TYR A 41 -6.76 9.51 -4.98
CA TYR A 41 -6.04 8.55 -4.14
C TYR A 41 -6.95 7.74 -3.19
N PRO A 42 -8.07 8.30 -2.62
CA PRO A 42 -8.89 7.50 -1.71
C PRO A 42 -9.51 6.27 -2.36
N ASP A 43 -9.80 6.33 -3.66
CA ASP A 43 -10.37 5.19 -4.39
C ASP A 43 -9.41 4.00 -4.34
N PHE A 44 -8.11 4.26 -4.49
CA PHE A 44 -7.10 3.21 -4.48
C PHE A 44 -6.77 2.74 -3.07
N ALA A 45 -6.80 3.64 -2.08
CA ALA A 45 -6.69 3.24 -0.69
C ALA A 45 -7.82 2.28 -0.30
N HIS A 46 -9.05 2.57 -0.69
CA HIS A 46 -10.20 1.71 -0.38
C HIS A 46 -10.13 0.37 -1.10
N LYS A 47 -9.72 0.37 -2.36
CA LYS A 47 -9.56 -0.85 -3.14
C LYS A 47 -8.54 -1.79 -2.49
N LEU A 48 -7.39 -1.26 -2.08
CA LEU A 48 -6.34 -2.04 -1.46
C LEU A 48 -6.75 -2.54 -0.07
N THR A 49 -7.28 -1.68 0.78
CA THR A 49 -7.63 -2.08 2.14
C THR A 49 -8.71 -3.17 2.15
N LYS A 50 -9.64 -3.12 1.20
CA LYS A 50 -10.65 -4.17 1.04
C LYS A 50 -10.01 -5.53 0.83
N GLU A 51 -8.97 -5.60 -0.03
CA GLU A 51 -8.28 -6.86 -0.29
C GLU A 51 -7.43 -7.31 0.89
N VAL A 52 -6.74 -6.38 1.55
CA VAL A 52 -5.92 -6.71 2.72
C VAL A 52 -6.76 -7.29 3.84
N LEU A 53 -7.97 -6.76 4.05
CA LEU A 53 -8.84 -7.20 5.15
C LEU A 53 -9.48 -8.59 4.93
N LYS A 54 -9.38 -9.16 3.74
CA LYS A 54 -9.95 -10.49 3.46
C LYS A 54 -9.21 -11.61 4.17
N ASN A 55 -7.95 -11.40 4.56
CA ASN A 55 -7.16 -12.43 5.22
C ASN A 55 -6.13 -11.76 6.12
N LYS A 56 -5.95 -12.29 7.33
CA LYS A 56 -5.01 -11.73 8.32
C LYS A 56 -3.56 -11.76 7.86
N LYS A 57 -3.21 -12.62 6.91
CA LYS A 57 -1.84 -12.70 6.38
C LYS A 57 -1.59 -11.74 5.23
N ASN A 58 -2.63 -11.11 4.68
CA ASN A 58 -2.48 -10.16 3.59
C ASN A 58 -1.83 -8.88 4.08
N VAL A 59 -0.99 -8.31 3.22
CA VAL A 59 -0.38 -7.00 3.47
C VAL A 59 -0.48 -6.14 2.21
N GLY A 60 -0.34 -4.84 2.36
CA GLY A 60 -0.47 -3.93 1.24
C GLY A 60 0.60 -2.86 1.21
N ILE A 61 0.80 -2.29 0.03
CA ILE A 61 1.66 -1.15 -0.22
C ILE A 61 0.84 -0.08 -0.93
N LEU A 62 0.79 1.12 -0.36
CA LEU A 62 0.11 2.27 -0.97
C LEU A 62 1.12 3.38 -1.23
N ILE A 63 1.04 4.01 -2.38
CA ILE A 63 1.96 5.06 -2.78
C ILE A 63 1.16 6.27 -3.28
N CYS A 64 1.49 7.47 -2.78
CA CYS A 64 0.98 8.72 -3.34
C CYS A 64 2.08 9.79 -3.22
N GLY A 65 1.77 11.03 -3.58
CA GLY A 65 2.78 12.09 -3.65
C GLY A 65 3.55 12.31 -2.35
N THR A 66 2.85 12.38 -1.22
CA THR A 66 3.48 12.55 0.10
C THR A 66 3.31 11.32 0.99
N GLY A 67 2.44 10.41 0.62
CA GLY A 67 2.02 9.28 1.45
C GLY A 67 0.99 9.66 2.52
N VAL A 68 0.83 10.94 2.81
CA VAL A 68 -0.04 11.39 3.91
C VAL A 68 -1.51 11.07 3.64
N GLY A 69 -2.01 11.42 2.46
CA GLY A 69 -3.40 11.16 2.11
C GLY A 69 -3.75 9.68 2.12
N MET A 70 -2.89 8.85 1.53
CA MET A 70 -3.07 7.39 1.53
C MET A 70 -3.08 6.83 2.95
N SER A 71 -2.18 7.32 3.80
CA SER A 71 -2.10 6.89 5.21
C SER A 71 -3.41 7.21 5.95
N ILE A 72 -3.92 8.42 5.78
CA ILE A 72 -5.17 8.83 6.42
C ILE A 72 -6.35 7.99 5.90
N ALA A 73 -6.47 7.86 4.59
CA ALA A 73 -7.57 7.11 3.99
C ALA A 73 -7.57 5.64 4.40
N ALA A 74 -6.39 5.00 4.38
CA ALA A 74 -6.26 3.60 4.75
C ALA A 74 -6.61 3.36 6.22
N ASN A 75 -6.14 4.21 7.11
CA ASN A 75 -6.35 4.03 8.55
C ASN A 75 -7.78 4.30 9.01
N ARG A 76 -8.64 4.81 8.14
CA ARG A 76 -10.06 4.94 8.46
C ARG A 76 -10.79 3.60 8.48
N LYS A 77 -10.19 2.55 7.93
CA LYS A 77 -10.79 1.22 7.91
C LYS A 77 -10.38 0.44 9.15
N LYS A 78 -11.38 -0.08 9.88
CA LYS A 78 -11.13 -0.92 11.05
C LYS A 78 -10.32 -2.15 10.63
N GLY A 79 -9.26 -2.43 11.37
CA GLY A 79 -8.37 -3.55 11.05
C GLY A 79 -7.17 -3.18 10.18
N ILE A 80 -7.12 -1.95 9.66
CA ILE A 80 -5.96 -1.48 8.92
C ILE A 80 -5.04 -0.71 9.85
N ARG A 81 -3.78 -1.05 9.78
CA ARG A 81 -2.68 -0.37 10.48
C ARG A 81 -1.67 0.03 9.41
N ALA A 82 -1.89 1.22 8.85
CA ALA A 82 -1.06 1.75 7.78
C ALA A 82 0.00 2.67 8.38
N GLY A 83 1.25 2.44 8.01
CA GLY A 83 2.37 3.26 8.46
C GLY A 83 3.10 3.88 7.29
N LEU A 84 3.36 5.19 7.38
CA LEU A 84 4.12 5.93 6.39
C LEU A 84 5.61 5.79 6.68
N ALA A 85 6.39 5.36 5.70
CA ALA A 85 7.82 5.19 5.85
C ALA A 85 8.58 5.90 4.74
N ASN A 86 9.57 6.70 5.11
CA ASN A 86 10.43 7.41 4.18
C ASN A 86 11.72 6.64 3.88
N ASN A 87 11.98 5.56 4.60
CA ASN A 87 13.18 4.77 4.43
C ASN A 87 12.95 3.32 4.89
N SER A 88 13.89 2.44 4.57
CA SER A 88 13.76 1.02 4.88
C SER A 88 13.80 0.72 6.38
N LYS A 89 14.51 1.52 7.16
CA LYS A 89 14.55 1.33 8.62
C LYS A 89 13.17 1.53 9.24
N ILE A 90 12.49 2.63 8.88
CA ILE A 90 11.15 2.92 9.38
C ILE A 90 10.16 1.85 8.89
N ALA A 91 10.29 1.43 7.62
CA ALA A 91 9.43 0.38 7.09
C ALA A 91 9.51 -0.92 7.90
N ARG A 92 10.72 -1.32 8.29
CA ARG A 92 10.91 -2.49 9.14
C ARG A 92 10.31 -2.29 10.53
N LEU A 93 10.50 -1.11 11.12
CA LEU A 93 10.05 -0.83 12.47
C LEU A 93 8.52 -0.78 12.59
N ILE A 94 7.83 -0.21 11.61
CA ILE A 94 6.38 -0.18 11.66
C ILE A 94 5.78 -1.59 11.57
N ARG A 95 6.44 -2.50 10.85
CA ARG A 95 6.02 -3.89 10.82
C ARG A 95 6.35 -4.60 12.13
N LYS A 96 7.57 -4.45 12.61
CA LYS A 96 8.07 -5.16 13.80
C LYS A 96 7.41 -4.67 15.09
N HIS A 97 7.29 -3.36 15.26
CA HIS A 97 6.82 -2.76 16.51
C HIS A 97 5.34 -2.37 16.49
N ASN A 98 4.80 -2.04 15.34
CA ASN A 98 3.43 -1.55 15.24
C ASN A 98 2.47 -2.54 14.58
N ASP A 99 2.98 -3.70 14.15
CA ASP A 99 2.20 -4.70 13.45
C ASP A 99 1.43 -4.09 12.26
N ALA A 100 2.11 -3.21 11.51
CA ALA A 100 1.50 -2.58 10.35
C ALA A 100 1.23 -3.62 9.27
N ASN A 101 0.03 -3.57 8.69
CA ASN A 101 -0.34 -4.44 7.57
C ASN A 101 -0.40 -3.70 6.24
N VAL A 102 -0.20 -2.38 6.25
CA VAL A 102 -0.09 -1.57 5.05
C VAL A 102 1.12 -0.64 5.20
N LEU A 103 2.01 -0.73 4.22
CA LEU A 103 3.15 0.19 4.10
C LEU A 103 2.74 1.32 3.16
N VAL A 104 2.92 2.56 3.60
CA VAL A 104 2.63 3.73 2.76
C VAL A 104 3.94 4.41 2.41
N LEU A 105 4.13 4.68 1.12
CA LEU A 105 5.34 5.32 0.59
C LEU A 105 4.99 6.66 -0.06
N PRO A 106 5.88 7.66 0.11
CA PRO A 106 5.71 8.93 -0.60
C PRO A 106 6.19 8.87 -2.03
#